data_bcdfd07b07baf147b17722d7a3f992af
#
_entry.id   bcdfd07b07baf147b17722d7a3f992af
#
_cell.length_a   1.000
_cell.length_b   1.000
_cell.length_c   1.000
_cell.angle_alpha   90.00
_cell.angle_beta   90.00
_cell.angle_gamma   90.00
#
_symmetry.space_group_name_H-M   'P 1'
#
loop_
_entity.id
_entity.type
_entity.pdbx_description
1 polymer ?
#
loop_
_entity_poly.entity_id
_entity_poly.type
_entity_poly.pdbx_seq_one_letter_code
_entity_poly.pdbx_strand_id
1 'polypeptide(L)'
;MAELTLVPEVGNTFSFMEEMGTGVYDELMKYYTDKRVLIVNKDIDNSVIESYAIRILRWNDEDKNIPSDKRQPITILIHSCGGDLFSTLFLIDIIKQSKTPVHTVGMGLVASAAYYIYINGHDRLAFENTVFLQHDGTISIADSNSKVKDFMAFNDLMEDRIKESILTQTKIDSDFYDKTFDKEYYFFADKGKELGVVDKIIGQDIELADIF
;
A
#
# COMPACT_ATOMS: atom_id res chain seq x y z
N MET A 1 -10.40 -33.43 3.30
CA MET A 1 -10.77 -32.06 2.90
C MET A 1 -9.45 -31.29 2.90
N ALA A 2 -8.98 -30.85 1.73
CA ALA A 2 -7.77 -30.05 1.64
C ALA A 2 -8.13 -28.63 2.09
N GLU A 3 -7.48 -28.15 3.13
CA GLU A 3 -7.54 -26.76 3.58
C GLU A 3 -6.94 -25.90 2.46
N LEU A 4 -7.75 -25.10 1.80
CA LEU A 4 -7.31 -24.16 0.80
C LEU A 4 -6.77 -22.93 1.56
N THR A 5 -5.48 -22.91 1.81
CA THR A 5 -4.81 -21.70 2.35
C THR A 5 -4.77 -20.68 1.21
N LEU A 6 -5.71 -19.75 1.19
CA LEU A 6 -5.79 -18.65 0.19
C LEU A 6 -4.78 -17.52 0.41
N VAL A 7 -3.98 -17.60 1.48
CA VAL A 7 -2.86 -16.68 1.69
C VAL A 7 -1.58 -17.44 1.31
N PRO A 8 -0.98 -17.18 0.13
CA PRO A 8 0.32 -17.72 -0.14
C PRO A 8 1.29 -17.15 0.89
N GLU A 9 2.03 -18.02 1.59
CA GLU A 9 3.26 -17.57 2.23
C GLU A 9 4.08 -16.87 1.15
N VAL A 10 4.34 -15.58 1.32
CA VAL A 10 5.20 -14.81 0.41
C VAL A 10 6.56 -15.48 0.48
N GLY A 11 6.85 -16.26 -0.56
CA GLY A 11 8.05 -17.08 -0.63
C GLY A 11 9.27 -16.21 -0.39
N ASN A 12 10.19 -16.75 0.38
CA ASN A 12 11.39 -16.10 0.87
C ASN A 12 12.12 -15.37 -0.27
N THR A 13 12.07 -14.05 -0.31
CA THR A 13 12.80 -13.18 -1.26
C THR A 13 14.30 -13.52 -1.28
N PHE A 14 14.79 -14.15 -0.21
CA PHE A 14 16.18 -14.62 -0.07
C PHE A 14 16.58 -15.69 -1.09
N SER A 15 15.71 -16.61 -1.47
CA SER A 15 16.08 -17.69 -2.42
C SER A 15 16.28 -17.17 -3.84
N PHE A 16 15.50 -16.16 -4.26
CA PHE A 16 15.66 -15.52 -5.57
C PHE A 16 16.96 -14.70 -5.66
N MET A 17 17.37 -14.07 -4.55
CA MET A 17 18.64 -13.32 -4.48
C MET A 17 19.87 -14.22 -4.53
N GLU A 18 19.81 -15.42 -3.96
CA GLU A 18 20.88 -16.41 -4.03
C GLU A 18 21.06 -16.98 -5.45
N GLU A 19 19.97 -17.16 -6.21
CA GLU A 19 20.02 -17.68 -7.58
C GLU A 19 20.55 -16.65 -8.61
N MET A 20 20.29 -15.36 -8.42
CA MET A 20 20.68 -14.31 -9.38
C MET A 20 22.06 -13.72 -9.13
N GLY A 21 22.68 -13.96 -7.98
CA GLY A 21 23.88 -13.25 -7.53
C GLY A 21 23.57 -11.80 -7.11
N THR A 22 24.11 -11.36 -6.00
CA THR A 22 23.82 -10.05 -5.38
C THR A 22 24.00 -8.87 -6.34
N GLY A 23 24.98 -8.92 -7.25
CA GLY A 23 25.28 -7.83 -8.17
C GLY A 23 24.17 -7.53 -9.20
N VAL A 24 23.53 -8.56 -9.76
CA VAL A 24 22.44 -8.37 -10.75
C VAL A 24 21.18 -7.83 -10.08
N TYR A 25 20.87 -8.30 -8.88
CA TYR A 25 19.73 -7.78 -8.11
C TYR A 25 19.93 -6.32 -7.73
N ASP A 26 21.12 -5.96 -7.26
CA ASP A 26 21.46 -4.58 -6.88
C ASP A 26 21.40 -3.63 -8.09
N GLU A 27 21.86 -4.08 -9.27
CA GLU A 27 21.78 -3.32 -10.51
C GLU A 27 20.33 -3.09 -10.93
N LEU A 28 19.48 -4.13 -10.83
CA LEU A 28 18.05 -4.03 -11.12
C LEU A 28 17.33 -3.09 -10.14
N MET A 29 17.60 -3.21 -8.84
CA MET A 29 17.04 -2.33 -7.83
C MET A 29 17.49 -0.88 -8.01
N LYS A 30 18.75 -0.68 -8.40
CA LYS A 30 19.25 0.65 -8.75
C LYS A 30 18.52 1.22 -9.96
N TYR A 31 18.33 0.46 -11.02
CA TYR A 31 17.58 0.89 -12.21
C TYR A 31 16.18 1.41 -11.86
N TYR A 32 15.43 0.66 -11.03
CA TYR A 32 14.12 1.10 -10.58
C TYR A 32 14.19 2.32 -9.67
N THR A 33 15.16 2.37 -8.74
CA THR A 33 15.34 3.51 -7.84
C THR A 33 15.70 4.79 -8.61
N ASP A 34 16.55 4.70 -9.63
CA ASP A 34 16.92 5.84 -10.49
C ASP A 34 15.70 6.39 -11.27
N LYS A 35 14.71 5.54 -11.54
CA LYS A 35 13.40 5.92 -12.10
C LYS A 35 12.36 6.32 -11.05
N ARG A 36 12.73 6.43 -9.79
CA ARG A 36 11.83 6.71 -8.65
C ARG A 36 10.74 5.67 -8.46
N VAL A 37 11.04 4.42 -8.74
CA VAL A 37 10.14 3.29 -8.51
C VAL A 37 10.54 2.57 -7.22
N LEU A 38 9.57 2.43 -6.32
CA LEU A 38 9.64 1.66 -5.08
C LEU A 38 8.80 0.39 -5.21
N ILE A 39 9.25 -0.72 -4.61
CA ILE A 39 8.58 -2.01 -4.73
C ILE A 39 8.24 -2.52 -3.33
N VAL A 40 6.94 -2.62 -3.03
CA VAL A 40 6.39 -3.22 -1.82
C VAL A 40 5.88 -4.61 -2.18
N ASN A 41 6.72 -5.64 -2.01
CA ASN A 41 6.41 -7.04 -2.31
C ASN A 41 6.60 -7.95 -1.07
N LYS A 42 6.36 -7.42 0.11
CA LYS A 42 6.51 -8.10 1.40
C LYS A 42 5.50 -7.56 2.40
N ASP A 43 5.44 -8.14 3.58
CA ASP A 43 4.65 -7.62 4.68
C ASP A 43 5.12 -6.21 5.08
N ILE A 44 4.17 -5.39 5.49
CA ILE A 44 4.42 -4.04 5.99
C ILE A 44 4.97 -4.14 7.42
N ASP A 45 6.18 -3.68 7.63
CA ASP A 45 6.88 -3.63 8.91
C ASP A 45 7.70 -2.33 9.04
N ASN A 46 8.47 -2.18 10.11
CA ASN A 46 9.30 -1.00 10.35
C ASN A 46 10.30 -0.69 9.23
N SER A 47 10.63 -1.66 8.37
CA SER A 47 11.53 -1.44 7.24
C SER A 47 10.99 -0.48 6.17
N VAL A 48 9.68 -0.14 6.21
CA VAL A 48 9.09 0.90 5.33
C VAL A 48 9.76 2.25 5.51
N ILE A 49 10.31 2.53 6.70
CA ILE A 49 11.02 3.78 7.00
C ILE A 49 12.24 3.90 6.07
N GLU A 50 13.13 2.92 6.11
CA GLU A 50 14.39 2.92 5.37
C GLU A 50 14.18 2.60 3.88
N SER A 51 13.25 1.69 3.60
CA SER A 51 13.01 1.23 2.23
C SER A 51 12.26 2.24 1.37
N TYR A 52 11.31 2.99 1.95
CA TYR A 52 10.40 3.84 1.18
C TYR A 52 10.37 5.29 1.67
N ALA A 53 10.10 5.55 2.96
CA ALA A 53 9.86 6.88 3.47
C ALA A 53 11.07 7.81 3.28
N ILE A 54 12.28 7.38 3.63
CA ILE A 54 13.50 8.19 3.47
C ILE A 54 13.74 8.55 2.00
N ARG A 55 13.43 7.66 1.06
CA ARG A 55 13.57 7.93 -0.38
C ARG A 55 12.55 8.97 -0.86
N ILE A 56 11.28 8.87 -0.41
CA ILE A 56 10.26 9.86 -0.73
C ILE A 56 10.66 11.24 -0.17
N LEU A 57 11.12 11.31 1.08
CA LEU A 57 11.62 12.55 1.69
C LEU A 57 12.80 13.13 0.92
N ARG A 58 13.77 12.30 0.55
CA ARG A 58 14.94 12.71 -0.25
C ARG A 58 14.51 13.30 -1.59
N TRP A 59 13.65 12.64 -2.35
CA TRP A 59 13.19 13.15 -3.65
C TRP A 59 12.37 14.44 -3.50
N ASN A 60 11.62 14.61 -2.41
CA ASN A 60 10.97 15.89 -2.12
C ASN A 60 11.97 17.03 -1.87
N ASP A 61 13.09 16.76 -1.17
CA ASP A 61 14.15 17.75 -0.96
C ASP A 61 14.89 18.06 -2.27
N GLU A 62 15.23 17.06 -3.07
CA GLU A 62 15.84 17.24 -4.39
C GLU A 62 14.95 18.10 -5.30
N ASP A 63 13.65 17.92 -5.26
CA ASP A 63 12.65 18.60 -6.09
C ASP A 63 12.16 19.94 -5.51
N LYS A 64 12.62 20.37 -4.35
CA LYS A 64 12.02 21.52 -3.61
C LYS A 64 11.89 22.81 -4.41
N ASN A 65 12.76 23.02 -5.40
CA ASN A 65 12.78 24.19 -6.29
C ASN A 65 12.03 23.95 -7.62
N ILE A 66 11.46 22.77 -7.83
CA ILE A 66 10.69 22.39 -9.02
C ILE A 66 9.20 22.54 -8.68
N PRO A 67 8.38 23.24 -9.51
CA PRO A 67 6.94 23.23 -9.36
C PRO A 67 6.37 21.80 -9.33
N SER A 68 5.40 21.53 -8.45
CA SER A 68 4.90 20.16 -8.22
C SER A 68 4.35 19.48 -9.47
N ASP A 69 3.75 20.23 -10.37
CA ASP A 69 3.21 19.77 -11.66
C ASP A 69 4.30 19.42 -12.71
N LYS A 70 5.56 19.71 -12.41
CA LYS A 70 6.73 19.42 -13.25
C LYS A 70 7.71 18.41 -12.65
N ARG A 71 7.41 17.93 -11.43
CA ARG A 71 8.23 16.94 -10.76
C ARG A 71 8.01 15.56 -11.37
N GLN A 72 9.08 14.79 -11.51
CA GLN A 72 8.97 13.38 -11.86
C GLN A 72 8.23 12.64 -10.74
N PRO A 73 7.11 11.95 -11.01
CA PRO A 73 6.39 11.21 -9.99
C PRO A 73 7.23 10.10 -9.35
N ILE A 74 6.87 9.76 -8.12
CA ILE A 74 7.35 8.57 -7.44
C ILE A 74 6.31 7.48 -7.65
N THR A 75 6.72 6.30 -8.12
CA THR A 75 5.80 5.17 -8.32
C THR A 75 6.04 4.11 -7.24
N ILE A 76 4.99 3.69 -6.54
CA ILE A 76 5.04 2.59 -5.57
C ILE A 76 4.27 1.40 -6.15
N LEU A 77 4.99 0.35 -6.54
CA LEU A 77 4.42 -0.93 -6.96
C LEU A 77 4.06 -1.73 -5.71
N ILE A 78 2.81 -2.20 -5.58
CA ILE A 78 2.32 -2.85 -4.36
C ILE A 78 1.77 -4.23 -4.66
N HIS A 79 2.40 -5.25 -4.07
CA HIS A 79 1.92 -6.63 -3.94
C HIS A 79 2.21 -7.09 -2.51
N SER A 80 1.21 -7.02 -1.62
CA SER A 80 1.42 -7.28 -0.19
C SER A 80 0.12 -7.70 0.50
N CYS A 81 0.25 -8.61 1.46
CA CYS A 81 -0.84 -9.03 2.34
C CYS A 81 -1.18 -7.99 3.42
N GLY A 82 -0.37 -6.94 3.56
CA GLY A 82 -0.53 -5.95 4.63
C GLY A 82 0.50 -6.11 5.73
N GLY A 83 0.15 -5.82 6.98
CA GLY A 83 1.06 -5.94 8.12
C GLY A 83 0.85 -4.87 9.19
N ASP A 84 1.94 -4.32 9.75
CA ASP A 84 1.93 -3.40 10.88
C ASP A 84 1.24 -2.06 10.58
N LEU A 85 0.23 -1.73 11.40
CA LEU A 85 -0.57 -0.55 11.20
C LEU A 85 0.17 0.76 11.52
N PHE A 86 1.09 0.78 12.50
CA PHE A 86 1.83 2.00 12.82
C PHE A 86 2.79 2.38 11.69
N SER A 87 3.50 1.38 11.13
CA SER A 87 4.35 1.55 9.95
C SER A 87 3.54 2.03 8.74
N THR A 88 2.32 1.52 8.59
CA THR A 88 1.37 1.91 7.56
C THR A 88 0.96 3.38 7.68
N LEU A 89 0.49 3.80 8.85
CA LEU A 89 0.08 5.19 9.10
C LEU A 89 1.23 6.17 8.90
N PHE A 90 2.43 5.80 9.33
CA PHE A 90 3.61 6.60 9.09
C PHE A 90 3.89 6.81 7.60
N LEU A 91 3.84 5.74 6.78
CA LEU A 91 4.07 5.86 5.34
C LEU A 91 2.95 6.65 4.64
N ILE A 92 1.71 6.48 5.08
CA ILE A 92 0.57 7.28 4.59
C ILE A 92 0.80 8.77 4.83
N ASP A 93 1.27 9.16 6.02
CA ASP A 93 1.56 10.57 6.31
C ASP A 93 2.64 11.13 5.38
N ILE A 94 3.69 10.37 5.11
CA ILE A 94 4.75 10.77 4.16
C ILE A 94 4.20 10.91 2.74
N ILE A 95 3.35 9.99 2.28
CA ILE A 95 2.72 10.06 0.95
C ILE A 95 1.84 11.32 0.88
N LYS A 96 0.95 11.54 1.84
CA LYS A 96 0.03 12.68 1.88
C LYS A 96 0.73 14.04 1.94
N GLN A 97 1.87 14.13 2.62
CA GLN A 97 2.65 15.36 2.74
C GLN A 97 3.62 15.58 1.57
N SER A 98 3.85 14.56 0.73
CA SER A 98 4.73 14.68 -0.42
C SER A 98 4.22 15.73 -1.41
N LYS A 99 5.07 16.67 -1.78
CA LYS A 99 4.81 17.64 -2.86
C LYS A 99 5.19 17.08 -4.24
N THR A 100 6.04 16.06 -4.27
CA THR A 100 6.31 15.27 -5.46
C THR A 100 5.19 14.24 -5.58
N PRO A 101 4.49 14.15 -6.73
CA PRO A 101 3.40 13.19 -6.88
C PRO A 101 3.83 11.76 -6.55
N VAL A 102 3.00 11.04 -5.80
CA VAL A 102 3.22 9.63 -5.48
C VAL A 102 2.09 8.82 -6.10
N HIS A 103 2.43 8.01 -7.11
CA HIS A 103 1.51 7.10 -7.76
C HIS A 103 1.61 5.72 -7.10
N THR A 104 0.48 5.12 -6.76
CA THR A 104 0.43 3.74 -6.27
C THR A 104 -0.09 2.82 -7.36
N VAL A 105 0.57 1.69 -7.55
CA VAL A 105 0.23 0.70 -8.59
C VAL A 105 -0.04 -0.64 -7.92
N GLY A 106 -1.29 -1.07 -7.93
CA GLY A 106 -1.70 -2.37 -7.42
C GLY A 106 -1.35 -3.49 -8.40
N MET A 107 -0.71 -4.54 -7.88
CA MET A 107 -0.30 -5.74 -8.63
C MET A 107 -0.64 -7.00 -7.84
N GLY A 108 -1.34 -7.96 -8.43
CA GLY A 108 -1.68 -9.22 -7.77
C GLY A 108 -2.56 -9.02 -6.54
N LEU A 109 -2.00 -8.96 -5.33
CA LEU A 109 -2.76 -8.77 -4.09
C LEU A 109 -2.36 -7.46 -3.40
N VAL A 110 -3.36 -6.65 -3.04
CA VAL A 110 -3.22 -5.41 -2.25
C VAL A 110 -4.19 -5.49 -1.07
N ALA A 111 -3.72 -5.98 0.07
CA ALA A 111 -4.59 -6.37 1.17
C ALA A 111 -4.31 -5.58 2.46
N SER A 112 -5.37 -5.38 3.29
CA SER A 112 -5.24 -4.89 4.66
C SER A 112 -4.41 -3.58 4.73
N ALA A 113 -3.35 -3.52 5.52
CA ALA A 113 -2.44 -2.38 5.64
C ALA A 113 -1.91 -1.87 4.29
N ALA A 114 -1.62 -2.76 3.34
CA ALA A 114 -1.17 -2.37 1.99
C ALA A 114 -2.28 -1.69 1.17
N TYR A 115 -3.54 -2.10 1.37
CA TYR A 115 -4.69 -1.42 0.78
C TYR A 115 -4.81 0.02 1.30
N TYR A 116 -4.56 0.26 2.59
CA TYR A 116 -4.59 1.62 3.14
C TYR A 116 -3.46 2.50 2.59
N ILE A 117 -2.26 1.95 2.38
CA ILE A 117 -1.19 2.67 1.67
C ILE A 117 -1.62 3.01 0.25
N TYR A 118 -2.17 2.03 -0.47
CA TYR A 118 -2.55 2.17 -1.87
C TYR A 118 -3.57 3.29 -2.10
N ILE A 119 -4.65 3.35 -1.30
CA ILE A 119 -5.71 4.36 -1.47
C ILE A 119 -5.26 5.79 -1.16
N ASN A 120 -4.13 5.97 -0.51
CA ASN A 120 -3.57 7.29 -0.18
C ASN A 120 -2.53 7.79 -1.21
N GLY A 121 -2.31 7.07 -2.31
CA GLY A 121 -1.59 7.58 -3.48
C GLY A 121 -2.30 8.76 -4.13
N HIS A 122 -1.54 9.66 -4.77
CA HIS A 122 -2.09 10.82 -5.49
C HIS A 122 -2.75 10.41 -6.82
N ASP A 123 -2.29 9.34 -7.45
CA ASP A 123 -2.92 8.66 -8.60
C ASP A 123 -2.81 7.15 -8.35
N ARG A 124 -3.93 6.44 -8.42
CA ARG A 124 -4.05 5.03 -8.01
C ARG A 124 -4.33 4.16 -9.21
N LEU A 125 -3.29 3.46 -9.65
CA LEU A 125 -3.34 2.60 -10.82
C LEU A 125 -3.41 1.13 -10.39
N ALA A 126 -4.00 0.28 -11.20
CA ALA A 126 -4.01 -1.16 -10.96
C ALA A 126 -3.97 -1.95 -12.26
N PHE A 127 -3.37 -3.14 -12.23
CA PHE A 127 -3.58 -4.13 -13.27
C PHE A 127 -4.98 -4.73 -13.14
N GLU A 128 -5.55 -5.19 -14.25
CA GLU A 128 -6.93 -5.73 -14.32
C GLU A 128 -7.19 -6.83 -13.28
N ASN A 129 -6.25 -7.74 -13.11
CA ASN A 129 -6.35 -8.87 -12.19
C ASN A 129 -5.86 -8.55 -10.75
N THR A 130 -5.66 -7.29 -10.41
CA THR A 130 -5.33 -6.92 -9.04
C THR A 130 -6.50 -7.20 -8.13
N VAL A 131 -6.25 -7.94 -7.05
CA VAL A 131 -7.20 -8.23 -5.98
C VAL A 131 -6.96 -7.26 -4.84
N PHE A 132 -8.00 -6.59 -4.40
CA PHE A 132 -7.99 -5.77 -3.19
C PHE A 132 -8.70 -6.49 -2.06
N LEU A 133 -8.21 -6.34 -0.83
CA LEU A 133 -8.87 -6.82 0.38
C LEU A 133 -8.98 -5.69 1.40
N GLN A 134 -10.22 -5.42 1.80
CA GLN A 134 -10.55 -4.58 2.95
C GLN A 134 -11.12 -5.45 4.07
N HIS A 135 -10.61 -5.29 5.28
CA HIS A 135 -11.10 -5.96 6.49
C HIS A 135 -10.67 -5.20 7.76
N ASP A 136 -11.19 -5.58 8.93
CA ASP A 136 -10.90 -4.96 10.22
C ASP A 136 -9.52 -5.33 10.81
N GLY A 137 -8.90 -6.39 10.32
CA GLY A 137 -7.60 -6.84 10.78
C GLY A 137 -7.64 -7.70 12.05
N THR A 138 -6.49 -7.93 12.66
CA THR A 138 -6.34 -8.78 13.84
C THR A 138 -5.52 -8.09 14.92
N ILE A 139 -6.02 -8.13 16.16
CA ILE A 139 -5.32 -7.63 17.35
C ILE A 139 -4.91 -8.79 18.23
N SER A 140 -3.67 -8.77 18.69
CA SER A 140 -3.19 -9.67 19.76
C SER A 140 -2.48 -8.85 20.82
N ILE A 141 -3.00 -8.87 22.04
CA ILE A 141 -2.43 -8.14 23.19
C ILE A 141 -2.50 -8.98 24.46
N ALA A 142 -1.39 -9.00 25.20
CA ALA A 142 -1.30 -9.65 26.50
C ALA A 142 -0.60 -8.70 27.50
N ASP A 143 -1.39 -8.08 28.40
CA ASP A 143 -0.90 -7.19 29.45
C ASP A 143 -1.90 -7.18 30.65
N SER A 144 -1.69 -6.31 31.63
CA SER A 144 -2.65 -6.10 32.73
C SER A 144 -3.99 -5.59 32.18
N ASN A 145 -5.07 -5.92 32.86
CA ASN A 145 -6.44 -5.59 32.41
C ASN A 145 -6.65 -4.09 32.12
N SER A 146 -6.03 -3.19 32.89
CA SER A 146 -6.12 -1.74 32.63
C SER A 146 -5.46 -1.36 31.31
N LYS A 147 -4.23 -1.84 31.06
CA LYS A 147 -3.49 -1.54 29.83
C LYS A 147 -4.15 -2.11 28.57
N VAL A 148 -4.75 -3.31 28.68
CA VAL A 148 -5.55 -3.88 27.58
C VAL A 148 -6.71 -2.96 27.23
N LYS A 149 -7.46 -2.46 28.24
CA LYS A 149 -8.57 -1.53 28.01
C LYS A 149 -8.11 -0.21 27.41
N ASP A 150 -7.00 0.35 27.89
CA ASP A 150 -6.45 1.59 27.37
C ASP A 150 -6.03 1.43 25.90
N PHE A 151 -5.40 0.28 25.56
CA PHE A 151 -5.02 -0.03 24.19
C PHE A 151 -6.23 -0.23 23.29
N MET A 152 -7.26 -0.94 23.74
CA MET A 152 -8.49 -1.14 22.94
C MET A 152 -9.19 0.19 22.65
N ALA A 153 -9.28 1.09 23.65
CA ALA A 153 -9.83 2.43 23.41
C ALA A 153 -9.00 3.24 22.40
N PHE A 154 -7.68 3.07 22.36
CA PHE A 154 -6.84 3.70 21.34
C PHE A 154 -7.00 3.04 19.97
N ASN A 155 -7.19 1.72 19.93
CA ASN A 155 -7.46 1.00 18.68
C ASN A 155 -8.73 1.50 17.99
N ASP A 156 -9.80 1.74 18.76
CA ASP A 156 -11.04 2.31 18.22
C ASP A 156 -10.77 3.66 17.51
N LEU A 157 -9.90 4.50 18.07
CA LEU A 157 -9.49 5.77 17.44
C LEU A 157 -8.67 5.55 16.16
N MET A 158 -7.87 4.49 16.09
CA MET A 158 -7.13 4.16 14.85
C MET A 158 -8.09 3.66 13.77
N GLU A 159 -9.06 2.83 14.11
CA GLU A 159 -10.09 2.35 13.18
C GLU A 159 -10.92 3.51 12.63
N ASP A 160 -11.32 4.47 13.46
CA ASP A 160 -11.99 5.69 13.01
C ASP A 160 -11.17 6.48 12.00
N ARG A 161 -9.86 6.62 12.19
CA ARG A 161 -8.95 7.29 11.24
C ARG A 161 -8.84 6.54 9.91
N ILE A 162 -8.80 5.22 9.96
CA ILE A 162 -8.79 4.38 8.74
C ILE A 162 -10.10 4.55 8.00
N LYS A 163 -11.23 4.46 8.70
CA LYS A 163 -12.56 4.68 8.13
C LYS A 163 -12.64 6.05 7.46
N GLU A 164 -12.25 7.11 8.16
CA GLU A 164 -12.23 8.47 7.62
C GLU A 164 -11.37 8.55 6.34
N SER A 165 -10.19 7.92 6.34
CA SER A 165 -9.32 7.88 5.16
C SER A 165 -10.01 7.20 3.97
N ILE A 166 -10.65 6.04 4.19
CA ILE A 166 -11.38 5.32 3.13
C ILE A 166 -12.52 6.16 2.57
N LEU A 167 -13.37 6.71 3.44
CA LEU A 167 -14.52 7.54 3.03
C LEU A 167 -14.09 8.81 2.29
N THR A 168 -12.92 9.36 2.62
CA THR A 168 -12.41 10.59 2.01
C THR A 168 -11.70 10.32 0.68
N GLN A 169 -10.97 9.20 0.57
CA GLN A 169 -10.15 8.88 -0.60
C GLN A 169 -10.91 8.09 -1.68
N THR A 170 -12.09 7.57 -1.37
CA THR A 170 -12.85 6.69 -2.27
C THR A 170 -14.29 7.17 -2.43
N LYS A 171 -15.10 6.43 -3.20
CA LYS A 171 -16.56 6.63 -3.30
C LYS A 171 -17.34 5.71 -2.35
N ILE A 172 -16.64 4.99 -1.47
CA ILE A 172 -17.27 4.14 -0.45
C ILE A 172 -17.95 5.05 0.56
N ASP A 173 -19.25 4.86 0.80
CA ASP A 173 -19.99 5.54 1.85
C ASP A 173 -19.94 4.77 3.18
N SER A 174 -20.39 5.42 4.27
CA SER A 174 -20.35 4.83 5.61
C SER A 174 -21.19 3.56 5.70
N ASP A 175 -22.34 3.50 5.02
CA ASP A 175 -23.24 2.34 5.08
C ASP A 175 -22.60 1.11 4.39
N PHE A 176 -21.90 1.33 3.28
CA PHE A 176 -21.17 0.28 2.61
C PHE A 176 -19.96 -0.18 3.44
N TYR A 177 -19.19 0.77 3.98
CA TYR A 177 -18.08 0.47 4.86
C TYR A 177 -18.51 -0.40 6.04
N ASP A 178 -19.53 0.02 6.80
CA ASP A 178 -20.02 -0.66 7.99
C ASP A 178 -20.58 -2.07 7.70
N LYS A 179 -21.05 -2.32 6.47
CA LYS A 179 -21.50 -3.65 6.01
C LYS A 179 -20.38 -4.60 5.59
N THR A 180 -19.21 -4.09 5.29
CA THR A 180 -18.10 -4.86 4.71
C THR A 180 -16.88 -4.93 5.61
N PHE A 181 -16.72 -4.02 6.58
CA PHE A 181 -15.54 -3.88 7.40
C PHE A 181 -15.26 -5.10 8.29
N ASP A 182 -16.29 -5.70 8.88
CA ASP A 182 -16.21 -6.91 9.71
C ASP A 182 -16.09 -8.22 8.90
N LYS A 183 -15.76 -8.12 7.61
CA LYS A 183 -15.69 -9.23 6.66
C LYS A 183 -14.41 -9.16 5.85
N GLU A 184 -14.04 -10.31 5.28
CA GLU A 184 -13.03 -10.38 4.21
C GLU A 184 -13.65 -9.89 2.89
N TYR A 185 -13.61 -8.57 2.62
CA TYR A 185 -14.20 -8.01 1.41
C TYR A 185 -13.17 -7.95 0.28
N TYR A 186 -13.21 -8.97 -0.60
CA TYR A 186 -12.35 -9.06 -1.78
C TYR A 186 -13.02 -8.48 -3.01
N PHE A 187 -12.26 -7.77 -3.84
CA PHE A 187 -12.73 -7.27 -5.14
C PHE A 187 -11.58 -7.07 -6.12
N PHE A 188 -11.89 -7.10 -7.43
CA PHE A 188 -10.94 -6.83 -8.50
C PHE A 188 -10.87 -5.34 -8.87
N ALA A 189 -9.94 -4.99 -9.77
CA ALA A 189 -9.67 -3.62 -10.16
C ALA A 189 -10.87 -2.90 -10.79
N ASP A 190 -11.71 -3.60 -11.56
CA ASP A 190 -12.96 -3.07 -12.14
C ASP A 190 -13.94 -2.61 -11.06
N LYS A 191 -14.18 -3.44 -10.06
CA LYS A 191 -14.98 -3.07 -8.90
C LYS A 191 -14.31 -1.97 -8.09
N GLY A 192 -12.99 -2.00 -7.96
CA GLY A 192 -12.19 -0.94 -7.34
C GLY A 192 -12.40 0.41 -8.03
N LYS A 193 -12.51 0.43 -9.36
CA LYS A 193 -12.79 1.65 -10.13
C LYS A 193 -14.21 2.19 -9.89
N GLU A 194 -15.21 1.31 -9.81
CA GLU A 194 -16.58 1.71 -9.42
C GLU A 194 -16.60 2.35 -8.03
N LEU A 195 -15.91 1.73 -7.07
CA LEU A 195 -15.82 2.20 -5.69
C LEU A 195 -14.88 3.42 -5.51
N GLY A 196 -14.22 3.89 -6.57
CA GLY A 196 -13.27 4.98 -6.51
C GLY A 196 -11.99 4.66 -5.76
N VAL A 197 -11.69 3.39 -5.57
CA VAL A 197 -10.42 2.86 -5.03
C VAL A 197 -9.33 2.95 -6.10
N VAL A 198 -9.65 2.63 -7.34
CA VAL A 198 -8.77 2.67 -8.50
C VAL A 198 -9.15 3.85 -9.39
N ASP A 199 -8.17 4.67 -9.78
CA ASP A 199 -8.39 5.78 -10.71
C ASP A 199 -8.27 5.31 -12.16
N LYS A 200 -7.28 4.45 -12.48
CA LYS A 200 -7.03 3.96 -13.84
C LYS A 200 -6.63 2.48 -13.83
N ILE A 201 -7.14 1.72 -14.81
CA ILE A 201 -6.74 0.33 -15.05
C ILE A 201 -5.72 0.31 -16.18
N ILE A 202 -4.55 -0.29 -15.92
CA ILE A 202 -3.44 -0.43 -16.86
C ILE A 202 -3.86 -1.39 -17.99
N GLY A 203 -3.62 -0.98 -19.24
CA GLY A 203 -4.06 -1.69 -20.44
C GLY A 203 -5.49 -1.35 -20.89
N GLN A 204 -6.23 -0.54 -20.09
CA GLN A 204 -7.56 -0.02 -20.47
C GLN A 204 -7.57 1.51 -20.53
N ASP A 205 -7.14 2.17 -19.48
CA ASP A 205 -7.18 3.63 -19.32
C ASP A 205 -5.81 4.29 -19.54
N ILE A 206 -4.73 3.54 -19.40
CA ILE A 206 -3.34 3.98 -19.49
C ILE A 206 -2.46 2.84 -19.99
N GLU A 207 -1.48 3.15 -20.83
CA GLU A 207 -0.53 2.17 -21.33
C GLU A 207 0.54 1.83 -20.27
N LEU A 208 1.05 0.59 -20.31
CA LEU A 208 2.11 0.15 -19.41
C LEU A 208 3.37 1.03 -19.49
N ALA A 209 3.68 1.51 -20.71
CA ALA A 209 4.86 2.35 -20.95
C ALA A 209 4.79 3.73 -20.30
N ASP A 210 3.59 4.19 -19.92
CA ASP A 210 3.38 5.53 -19.34
C ASP A 210 3.54 5.52 -17.79
N ILE A 211 3.86 4.36 -17.20
CA ILE A 211 3.98 4.22 -15.74
C ILE A 211 5.43 4.46 -15.27
N PHE A 212 6.46 4.23 -16.13
CA PHE A 212 7.87 4.18 -15.77
C PHE A 212 8.76 5.16 -16.54
#